data_f4e7bc151dda97784dbb4b148b186dbf
#
_entry.id   f4e7bc151dda97784dbb4b148b186dbf
#
_cell.length_a   1.000
_cell.length_b   1.000
_cell.length_c   1.000
_cell.angle_alpha   90.00
_cell.angle_beta   90.00
_cell.angle_gamma   90.00
#
_symmetry.space_group_name_H-M   'P 1'
#
loop_
_entity.id
_entity.type
_entity.pdbx_description
1 polymer ?
#
loop_
_entity_poly.entity_id
_entity_poly.type
_entity_poly.pdbx_seq_one_letter_code
_entity_poly.pdbx_strand_id
1 'polypeptide(L)'
;PGFIGTTGLDRYPESAWQGLKNVVRKAPINRHGTAAEISAAVVFLMSEMAAFITGIDLRVDGGIHHGRGGFLFKAKAGSSPPAFNGFHRDETAELLKD
;
A
#
# COMPACT_ATOMS: atom_id res chain seq x y z
N PRO A 1 -1.39 -1.12 -8.28
CA PRO A 1 -1.19 -0.95 -6.85
C PRO A 1 -1.77 0.37 -6.34
N GLY A 2 -1.95 0.45 -5.05
CA GLY A 2 -2.33 1.69 -4.40
C GLY A 2 -1.12 2.55 -4.06
N PHE A 3 -1.18 3.22 -2.92
CA PHE A 3 -0.09 4.07 -2.45
C PHE A 3 0.97 3.23 -1.74
N ILE A 4 2.14 3.17 -2.33
CA ILE A 4 3.25 2.35 -1.85
C ILE A 4 4.36 3.26 -1.31
N GLY A 5 4.73 3.03 -0.05
CA GLY A 5 5.65 3.89 0.67
C GLY A 5 7.12 3.55 0.44
N THR A 6 7.60 3.78 -0.76
CA THR A 6 9.02 3.55 -1.09
C THR A 6 9.80 4.86 -1.04
N THR A 7 11.13 4.74 -1.00
CA THR A 7 12.03 5.90 -0.97
C THR A 7 11.94 6.77 -2.22
N GLY A 8 11.30 6.30 -3.27
CA GLY A 8 10.99 7.14 -4.44
C GLY A 8 10.19 8.39 -4.09
N LEU A 9 9.42 8.34 -2.99
CA LEU A 9 8.67 9.49 -2.51
C LEU A 9 9.55 10.61 -1.95
N ASP A 10 10.80 10.30 -1.61
CA ASP A 10 11.73 11.30 -1.08
C ASP A 10 12.11 12.37 -2.12
N ARG A 11 11.77 12.14 -3.38
CA ARG A 11 11.95 13.14 -4.44
C ARG A 11 10.98 14.31 -4.34
N TYR A 12 9.90 14.15 -3.59
CA TYR A 12 8.93 15.22 -3.43
C TYR A 12 9.39 16.22 -2.38
N PRO A 13 9.16 17.52 -2.58
CA PRO A 13 9.52 18.53 -1.59
C PRO A 13 8.67 18.38 -0.33
N GLU A 14 9.20 18.84 0.80
CA GLU A 14 8.49 18.77 2.08
C GLU A 14 7.12 19.44 2.03
N SER A 15 6.96 20.47 1.20
CA SER A 15 5.67 21.13 1.02
C SER A 15 4.56 20.21 0.52
N ALA A 16 4.91 19.08 -0.12
CA ALA A 16 3.95 18.10 -0.61
C ALA A 16 3.69 16.96 0.39
N TRP A 17 4.48 16.84 1.46
CA TRP A 17 4.42 15.70 2.36
C TRP A 17 3.07 15.53 3.04
N GLN A 18 2.45 16.63 3.48
CA GLN A 18 1.16 16.54 4.15
C GLN A 18 0.06 16.03 3.21
N GLY A 19 0.08 16.48 1.96
CA GLY A 19 -0.85 15.98 0.95
C GLY A 19 -0.68 14.49 0.69
N LEU A 20 0.57 14.03 0.61
CA LEU A 20 0.89 12.62 0.42
C LEU A 20 0.42 11.77 1.61
N LYS A 21 0.64 12.25 2.84
CA LYS A 21 0.14 11.58 4.05
C LYS A 21 -1.39 11.49 4.06
N ASN A 22 -2.06 12.54 3.58
CA ASN A 22 -3.51 12.53 3.50
C ASN A 22 -4.03 11.47 2.51
N VAL A 23 -3.32 11.26 1.40
CA VAL A 23 -3.68 10.20 0.45
C VAL A 23 -3.60 8.83 1.12
N VAL A 24 -2.56 8.59 1.88
CA VAL A 24 -2.39 7.33 2.63
C VAL A 24 -3.59 7.07 3.54
N ARG A 25 -4.04 8.11 4.24
CA ARG A 25 -5.16 8.01 5.19
C ARG A 25 -6.51 7.76 4.53
N LYS A 26 -6.62 7.97 3.22
CA LYS A 26 -7.87 7.69 2.48
C LYS A 26 -8.10 6.22 2.21
N ALA A 27 -7.07 5.39 2.27
CA ALA A 27 -7.23 3.97 2.08
C ALA A 27 -7.98 3.36 3.27
N PRO A 28 -8.95 2.47 3.05
CA PRO A 28 -9.65 1.80 4.16
C PRO A 28 -8.72 1.11 5.14
N ILE A 29 -7.60 0.54 4.67
CA ILE A 29 -6.60 -0.08 5.54
C ILE A 29 -5.86 0.94 6.41
N ASN A 30 -5.92 2.22 6.05
CA ASN A 30 -5.36 3.34 6.80
C ASN A 30 -3.85 3.29 6.99
N ARG A 31 -3.15 2.78 6.01
CA ARG A 31 -1.69 2.81 5.92
C ARG A 31 -1.25 2.72 4.46
N HIS A 32 0.00 3.05 4.19
CA HIS A 32 0.59 2.78 2.88
C HIS A 32 0.90 1.28 2.74
N GLY A 33 0.98 0.83 1.50
CA GLY A 33 1.49 -0.51 1.21
C GLY A 33 3.01 -0.53 1.16
N THR A 34 3.57 -1.72 1.20
CA THR A 34 5.01 -1.93 1.06
C THR A 34 5.34 -2.53 -0.30
N ALA A 35 6.59 -2.35 -0.75
CA ALA A 35 7.06 -3.00 -1.97
C ALA A 35 6.94 -4.52 -1.84
N ALA A 36 7.20 -5.07 -0.65
CA ALA A 36 7.08 -6.51 -0.41
C ALA A 36 5.65 -7.02 -0.61
N GLU A 37 4.65 -6.23 -0.25
CA GLU A 37 3.25 -6.61 -0.47
C GLU A 37 2.90 -6.68 -1.96
N ILE A 38 3.45 -5.79 -2.76
CA ILE A 38 3.30 -5.86 -4.22
C ILE A 38 4.07 -7.06 -4.77
N SER A 39 5.30 -7.25 -4.33
CA SER A 39 6.13 -8.39 -4.77
C SER A 39 5.47 -9.73 -4.45
N ALA A 40 4.85 -9.86 -3.28
CA ALA A 40 4.14 -11.07 -2.88
C ALA A 40 3.00 -11.41 -3.86
N ALA A 41 2.24 -10.42 -4.27
CA ALA A 41 1.17 -10.62 -5.25
C ALA A 41 1.73 -11.04 -6.61
N VAL A 42 2.82 -10.39 -7.06
CA VAL A 42 3.48 -10.73 -8.33
C VAL A 42 4.02 -12.16 -8.29
N VAL A 43 4.72 -12.53 -7.24
CA VAL A 43 5.29 -13.87 -7.08
C VAL A 43 4.19 -14.93 -7.07
N PHE A 44 3.10 -14.68 -6.35
CA PHE A 44 1.95 -15.60 -6.35
C PHE A 44 1.39 -15.80 -7.75
N LEU A 45 1.14 -14.70 -8.48
CA LEU A 45 0.58 -14.77 -9.82
C LEU A 45 1.52 -15.44 -10.83
N MET A 46 2.82 -15.39 -10.59
CA MET A 46 3.83 -16.06 -11.41
C MET A 46 4.05 -17.52 -11.02
N SER A 47 3.47 -17.96 -9.92
CA SER A 47 3.66 -19.33 -9.42
C SER A 47 2.65 -20.28 -10.01
N GLU A 48 2.96 -21.58 -9.89
CA GLU A 48 2.02 -22.64 -10.30
C GLU A 48 0.72 -22.61 -9.49
N MET A 49 0.74 -22.05 -8.30
CA MET A 49 -0.46 -21.93 -7.47
C MET A 49 -1.53 -21.03 -8.11
N ALA A 50 -1.13 -20.14 -8.99
CA ALA A 50 -2.03 -19.26 -9.71
C ALA A 50 -2.43 -19.80 -11.10
N ALA A 51 -2.20 -21.08 -11.37
CA ALA A 51 -2.34 -21.64 -12.70
C ALA A 51 -3.74 -21.52 -13.30
N PHE A 52 -4.78 -21.46 -12.48
CA PHE A 52 -6.15 -21.33 -12.95
C PHE A 52 -6.65 -19.88 -12.93
N ILE A 53 -5.78 -18.92 -12.59
CA ILE A 53 -6.12 -17.50 -12.54
C ILE A 53 -5.67 -16.86 -13.85
N THR A 54 -6.62 -16.30 -14.58
CA THR A 54 -6.35 -15.59 -15.83
C THR A 54 -7.42 -14.55 -16.10
N GLY A 55 -7.08 -13.53 -16.87
CA GLY A 55 -8.03 -12.49 -17.27
C GLY A 55 -8.51 -11.59 -16.14
N ILE A 56 -7.73 -11.44 -15.06
CA ILE A 56 -8.11 -10.62 -13.91
C ILE A 56 -7.18 -9.44 -13.73
N ASP A 57 -7.70 -8.43 -13.05
CA ASP A 57 -6.92 -7.36 -12.44
C ASP A 57 -6.92 -7.59 -10.93
N LEU A 58 -5.76 -7.83 -10.34
CA LEU A 58 -5.63 -7.98 -8.90
C LEU A 58 -5.24 -6.63 -8.29
N ARG A 59 -6.11 -6.07 -7.48
CA ARG A 59 -5.83 -4.83 -6.79
C ARG A 59 -5.09 -5.08 -5.50
N VAL A 60 -3.98 -4.35 -5.33
CA VAL A 60 -3.16 -4.40 -4.12
C VAL A 60 -3.02 -2.96 -3.65
N ASP A 61 -4.06 -2.45 -3.04
CA ASP A 61 -4.25 -1.01 -2.81
C ASP A 61 -4.83 -0.66 -1.43
N GLY A 62 -4.91 -1.64 -0.53
CA GLY A 62 -5.50 -1.39 0.79
C GLY A 62 -6.96 -0.98 0.74
N GLY A 63 -7.64 -1.24 -0.37
CA GLY A 63 -9.04 -0.91 -0.54
C GLY A 63 -9.32 0.52 -0.97
N ILE A 64 -8.30 1.29 -1.35
CA ILE A 64 -8.48 2.71 -1.70
C ILE A 64 -9.49 2.90 -2.84
N HIS A 65 -9.58 1.94 -3.73
CA HIS A 65 -10.54 1.96 -4.82
C HIS A 65 -11.99 2.02 -4.31
N HIS A 66 -12.25 1.42 -3.15
CA HIS A 66 -13.56 1.39 -2.51
C HIS A 66 -13.71 2.45 -1.43
N GLY A 67 -12.63 3.09 -1.02
CA GLY A 67 -12.61 4.00 0.12
C GLY A 67 -12.87 5.46 -0.20
N ARG A 68 -13.15 5.79 -1.43
CA ARG A 68 -13.46 7.16 -1.81
C ARG A 68 -14.75 7.60 -1.16
N GLY A 69 -14.67 8.60 -0.29
CA GLY A 69 -15.87 9.14 0.32
C GLY A 69 -15.99 8.92 1.82
N GLY A 70 -14.99 8.41 2.44
CA GLY A 70 -14.92 8.41 3.91
C GLY A 70 -15.83 7.40 4.56
N PHE A 71 -15.54 6.17 4.34
CA PHE A 71 -16.42 5.16 4.72
C PHE A 71 -16.29 4.49 6.04
N LEU A 72 -17.37 3.87 6.35
CA LEU A 72 -17.74 3.02 7.47
C LEU A 72 -16.76 1.89 7.79
N PHE A 73 -15.87 1.55 6.83
CA PHE A 73 -15.02 0.37 6.94
C PHE A 73 -13.53 0.71 7.06
N LYS A 74 -13.21 1.95 7.34
CA LYS A 74 -11.82 2.34 7.56
C LYS A 74 -11.31 1.74 8.87
N ALA A 75 -10.11 1.16 8.83
CA ALA A 75 -9.47 0.68 10.04
C ALA A 75 -9.28 1.84 11.03
N LYS A 76 -9.54 1.58 12.29
CA LYS A 76 -9.29 2.56 13.35
C LYS A 76 -7.80 2.84 13.44
N ALA A 77 -7.45 4.03 13.91
CA ALA A 77 -6.05 4.36 14.18
C ALA A 77 -5.46 3.30 15.12
N GLY A 78 -4.31 2.76 14.75
CA GLY A 78 -3.65 1.71 15.53
C GLY A 78 -4.20 0.30 15.35
N SER A 79 -5.26 0.11 14.55
CA SER A 79 -5.84 -1.21 14.29
C SER A 79 -5.59 -1.72 12.88
N SER A 80 -4.80 -1.01 12.08
CA SER A 80 -4.44 -1.45 10.74
C SER A 80 -3.69 -2.78 10.80
N PRO A 81 -3.97 -3.72 9.89
CA PRO A 81 -3.18 -4.93 9.82
C PRO A 81 -1.70 -4.60 9.67
N PRO A 82 -0.81 -5.37 10.31
CA PRO A 82 0.61 -5.12 10.17
C PRO A 82 1.05 -5.28 8.70
N ALA A 83 1.95 -4.41 8.26
CA ALA A 83 2.47 -4.48 6.92
C ALA A 83 3.40 -5.68 6.75
N PHE A 84 3.31 -6.34 5.61
CA PHE A 84 4.27 -7.35 5.23
C PHE A 84 5.47 -6.68 4.56
N ASN A 85 6.62 -6.77 5.18
CA ASN A 85 7.87 -6.23 4.66
C ASN A 85 8.77 -7.31 4.05
N GLY A 86 8.36 -8.58 4.18
CA GLY A 86 9.10 -9.69 3.62
C GLY A 86 10.52 -9.77 4.15
N PHE A 87 11.40 -10.20 3.28
CA PHE A 87 12.84 -10.24 3.56
C PHE A 87 13.57 -9.10 2.85
N HIS A 88 12.83 -8.14 2.35
CA HIS A 88 13.40 -7.03 1.60
C HIS A 88 14.08 -6.04 2.51
N ARG A 89 15.08 -5.40 1.95
CA ARG A 89 15.72 -4.25 2.57
C ARG A 89 14.98 -2.97 2.19
N ASP A 90 13.65 -3.08 2.17
CA ASP A 90 12.83 -1.93 1.85
C ASP A 90 12.99 -0.86 2.91
N GLU A 91 13.23 0.34 2.44
CA GLU A 91 13.22 1.50 3.29
C GLU A 91 11.94 2.28 3.07
N THR A 92 11.32 2.67 4.16
CA THR A 92 10.16 3.56 4.12
C THR A 92 10.63 4.96 3.75
N ALA A 93 9.87 5.65 2.88
CA ALA A 93 10.13 7.03 2.56
C ALA A 93 10.18 7.89 3.82
N GLU A 94 11.08 8.87 3.87
CA GLU A 94 11.30 9.70 5.05
C GLU A 94 10.01 10.38 5.52
N LEU A 95 9.20 10.86 4.58
CA LEU A 95 7.94 11.54 4.91
C LEU A 95 6.93 10.65 5.66
N LEU A 96 7.06 9.32 5.56
CA LEU A 96 6.16 8.36 6.18
C LEU A 96 6.69 7.83 7.51
N LYS A 97 7.90 8.19 7.87
CA LYS A 97 8.46 7.84 9.18
C LYS A 97 7.90 8.82 10.21
N ASP A 98 7.44 8.27 11.28
CA ASP A 98 6.91 9.06 12.40
C ASP A 98 7.90 9.17 13.53
#